data_59c49761152f62ce19d2430da05305f5
#
_entry.id   59c49761152f62ce19d2430da05305f5
#
_cell.length_a   1.000
_cell.length_b   1.000
_cell.length_c   1.000
_cell.angle_alpha   90.00
_cell.angle_beta   90.00
_cell.angle_gamma   90.00
#
_symmetry.space_group_name_H-M   'P 1'
#
loop_
_entity.id
_entity.type
_entity.pdbx_description
1 polymer ?
#
loop_
_entity_poly.entity_id
_entity_poly.type
_entity_poly.pdbx_seq_one_letter_code
_entity_poly.pdbx_strand_id
1 'polypeptide(L)'
;MLLKLALALTCTLVGSVRLSGADGGGGRKARGRVLRVALVGDPQVDDSTEMGYARRSVYRELYGRRDLDMCIFLGDLVNDNMTLLPESVRVIDSLPYPCFMVPGNHDRDVYRGPKSSSYRPRDLSTWCKVVGYVDTSFVRSNVRFILMNNVRHSDSGMTDYVGGFTETQKHWLDSVLNVGAPALTVLATHIPFSQMKGRDSVLALVPEATRMLYVSGHTHYVSRDESVPELIVGATCGSWWRGVKDGDGIPYALQSCGSPRGYFIADFHRDGRYDLSYKCVGRPASEQLSAWAIPNDSDTCSYRLCVNVFGGSTDGIVRVRVPRRGRGVCGKSYLCERSNATAPEVEKVIRFNASLSREYRRTHRTEFIPLRRKPSPHIWKTTATFSGPEPAYVNVIYRDAHMRIRQRVNVQ
;
A
#
# COMPACT_ATOMS: atom_id res chain seq x y z
N MET A 1 21.80 -50.56 -1.28
CA MET A 1 20.58 -50.16 -0.57
C MET A 1 20.98 -49.17 0.50
N LEU A 2 21.07 -47.89 0.14
CA LEU A 2 21.45 -46.80 1.05
C LEU A 2 20.42 -45.67 0.85
N LEU A 3 19.60 -45.52 1.87
CA LEU A 3 18.54 -44.53 2.00
C LEU A 3 19.18 -43.13 2.13
N LYS A 4 19.00 -42.28 1.12
CA LYS A 4 19.33 -40.85 1.23
C LYS A 4 18.13 -40.13 1.82
N LEU A 5 18.20 -39.80 3.09
CA LEU A 5 17.33 -38.84 3.76
C LEU A 5 17.58 -37.46 3.15
N ALA A 6 16.61 -36.91 2.45
CA ALA A 6 16.61 -35.51 2.06
C ALA A 6 16.19 -34.69 3.29
N LEU A 7 17.14 -34.02 3.94
CA LEU A 7 16.86 -32.99 4.94
C LEU A 7 16.35 -31.76 4.20
N ALA A 8 15.03 -31.52 4.25
CA ALA A 8 14.49 -30.21 3.96
C ALA A 8 14.91 -29.28 5.11
N LEU A 9 15.87 -28.38 4.84
CA LEU A 9 16.22 -27.32 5.77
C LEU A 9 15.08 -26.31 5.80
N THR A 10 14.15 -26.48 6.72
CA THR A 10 13.21 -25.42 7.12
C THR A 10 14.03 -24.43 7.94
N CYS A 11 14.31 -23.28 7.36
CA CYS A 11 14.97 -22.17 8.05
C CYS A 11 13.99 -21.54 9.03
N THR A 12 13.78 -22.15 10.18
CA THR A 12 13.08 -21.58 11.33
C THR A 12 14.14 -21.00 12.27
N LEU A 13 14.63 -19.81 11.96
CA LEU A 13 15.41 -19.02 12.89
C LEU A 13 14.44 -18.22 13.76
N VAL A 14 14.14 -18.76 14.94
CA VAL A 14 13.52 -18.02 16.04
C VAL A 14 14.57 -17.05 16.60
N GLY A 15 14.70 -15.90 15.95
CA GLY A 15 15.55 -14.80 16.42
C GLY A 15 14.68 -13.72 17.07
N SER A 16 14.44 -13.82 18.39
CA SER A 16 13.89 -12.69 19.14
C SER A 16 14.99 -11.65 19.35
N VAL A 17 15.09 -10.66 18.49
CA VAL A 17 15.95 -9.50 18.69
C VAL A 17 15.32 -8.61 19.76
N ARG A 18 15.78 -8.70 21.01
CA ARG A 18 15.51 -7.71 22.05
C ARG A 18 16.39 -6.49 21.81
N LEU A 19 15.85 -5.44 21.19
CA LEU A 19 16.48 -4.13 21.18
C LEU A 19 16.11 -3.40 22.49
N SER A 20 17.01 -3.45 23.47
CA SER A 20 16.93 -2.61 24.67
C SER A 20 17.47 -1.22 24.34
N GLY A 21 16.58 -0.26 24.11
CA GLY A 21 16.93 1.15 24.02
C GLY A 21 16.82 1.79 25.39
N ALA A 22 17.94 2.33 25.91
CA ALA A 22 18.00 3.07 27.15
C ALA A 22 17.30 4.43 27.01
N ASP A 23 16.29 4.69 27.85
CA ASP A 23 15.67 6.01 28.03
C ASP A 23 16.57 6.88 28.93
N GLY A 24 17.15 7.93 28.36
CA GLY A 24 17.92 8.97 29.05
C GLY A 24 17.21 10.32 29.03
N GLY A 25 16.66 10.72 30.13
CA GLY A 25 16.54 11.98 30.79
C GLY A 25 15.95 13.25 30.14
N GLY A 26 14.93 13.87 30.77
CA GLY A 26 14.60 15.27 30.60
C GLY A 26 13.12 15.58 30.70
N GLY A 27 12.64 16.03 31.87
CA GLY A 27 11.24 16.30 32.18
C GLY A 27 10.55 17.36 31.30
N ARG A 28 9.63 16.92 30.50
CA ARG A 28 8.40 17.56 30.03
C ARG A 28 7.32 16.50 30.12
N LYS A 29 6.11 16.85 30.62
CA LYS A 29 4.96 15.92 30.63
C LYS A 29 4.82 15.30 29.23
N ALA A 30 5.33 14.11 29.09
CA ALA A 30 5.43 13.39 27.81
C ALA A 30 4.01 13.01 27.36
N ARG A 31 3.46 13.75 26.41
CA ARG A 31 2.54 13.11 25.44
C ARG A 31 3.33 11.95 24.89
N GLY A 32 2.89 10.70 25.18
CA GLY A 32 3.64 9.50 24.85
C GLY A 32 4.14 9.55 23.42
N ARG A 33 5.43 9.31 23.20
CA ARG A 33 6.06 9.34 21.89
C ARG A 33 5.30 8.38 20.96
N VAL A 34 4.79 8.91 19.86
CA VAL A 34 4.12 8.14 18.80
C VAL A 34 5.19 7.35 18.03
N LEU A 35 4.93 6.10 17.72
CA LEU A 35 5.77 5.29 16.83
C LEU A 35 5.32 5.53 15.39
N ARG A 36 6.13 6.23 14.60
CA ARG A 36 5.83 6.58 13.22
C ARG A 36 6.44 5.60 12.24
N VAL A 37 5.61 4.91 11.48
CA VAL A 37 5.99 3.82 10.59
C VAL A 37 5.57 4.13 9.15
N ALA A 38 6.49 3.96 8.19
CA ALA A 38 6.12 3.90 6.78
C ALA A 38 5.71 2.47 6.41
N LEU A 39 4.56 2.33 5.76
CA LEU A 39 4.03 1.07 5.21
C LEU A 39 4.10 1.17 3.69
N VAL A 40 5.02 0.43 3.08
CA VAL A 40 5.43 0.57 1.68
C VAL A 40 5.11 -0.72 0.93
N GLY A 41 4.21 -0.65 -0.05
CA GLY A 41 3.89 -1.78 -0.92
C GLY A 41 4.62 -1.69 -2.26
N ASP A 42 4.99 -2.83 -2.77
CA ASP A 42 5.25 -3.14 -4.17
C ASP A 42 6.16 -2.11 -4.90
N PRO A 43 7.45 -1.99 -4.53
CA PRO A 43 8.43 -1.28 -5.35
C PRO A 43 8.64 -1.94 -6.71
N GLN A 44 8.56 -3.22 -6.78
CA GLN A 44 8.39 -4.15 -7.90
C GLN A 44 9.19 -3.77 -9.15
N VAL A 45 10.51 -3.76 -9.01
CA VAL A 45 11.45 -3.44 -10.09
C VAL A 45 11.83 -4.67 -10.90
N ASP A 46 11.80 -4.57 -12.24
CA ASP A 46 12.10 -5.65 -13.16
C ASP A 46 13.52 -5.54 -13.78
N ASP A 47 14.00 -4.32 -13.93
CA ASP A 47 15.30 -4.05 -14.52
C ASP A 47 16.03 -2.86 -13.84
N SER A 48 17.23 -2.57 -14.33
CA SER A 48 18.05 -1.45 -13.83
C SER A 48 17.42 -0.07 -14.08
N THR A 49 16.57 0.07 -15.12
CA THR A 49 15.86 1.31 -15.41
C THR A 49 14.80 1.57 -14.36
N GLU A 50 14.01 0.57 -14.03
CA GLU A 50 12.98 0.64 -12.99
C GLU A 50 13.59 0.79 -11.59
N MET A 51 14.71 0.11 -11.32
CA MET A 51 15.51 0.35 -10.12
C MET A 51 15.96 1.82 -10.05
N GLY A 52 16.37 2.40 -11.17
CA GLY A 52 16.69 3.82 -11.27
C GLY A 52 15.50 4.73 -10.98
N TYR A 53 14.28 4.36 -11.40
CA TYR A 53 13.06 5.10 -11.04
C TYR A 53 12.77 5.01 -9.55
N ALA A 54 12.82 3.82 -8.97
CA ALA A 54 12.60 3.59 -7.54
C ALA A 54 13.61 4.38 -6.68
N ARG A 55 14.90 4.35 -7.05
CA ARG A 55 15.96 5.09 -6.36
C ARG A 55 15.75 6.60 -6.38
N ARG A 56 15.41 7.17 -7.56
CA ARG A 56 15.19 8.61 -7.72
C ARG A 56 13.86 9.11 -7.17
N SER A 57 12.93 8.21 -6.83
CA SER A 57 11.63 8.55 -6.30
C SER A 57 11.43 8.04 -4.87
N VAL A 58 10.85 6.86 -4.69
CA VAL A 58 10.42 6.35 -3.39
C VAL A 58 11.58 6.19 -2.40
N TYR A 59 12.70 5.61 -2.82
CA TYR A 59 13.84 5.40 -1.91
C TYR A 59 14.52 6.71 -1.52
N ARG A 60 14.70 7.65 -2.47
CA ARG A 60 15.21 9.00 -2.16
C ARG A 60 14.31 9.74 -1.19
N GLU A 61 13.00 9.66 -1.37
CA GLU A 61 12.03 10.29 -0.48
C GLU A 61 12.09 9.66 0.92
N LEU A 62 12.06 8.35 1.02
CA LEU A 62 12.19 7.63 2.30
C LEU A 62 13.52 7.95 2.99
N TYR A 63 14.63 7.98 2.25
CA TYR A 63 15.95 8.36 2.80
C TYR A 63 15.95 9.78 3.39
N GLY A 64 15.21 10.70 2.80
CA GLY A 64 15.07 12.08 3.29
C GLY A 64 14.17 12.22 4.54
N ARG A 65 13.37 11.20 4.90
CA ARG A 65 12.45 11.22 6.05
C ARG A 65 13.21 10.93 7.34
N ARG A 66 13.40 11.96 8.18
CA ARG A 66 14.05 11.83 9.49
C ARG A 66 13.06 11.70 10.65
N ASP A 67 11.79 11.77 10.35
CA ASP A 67 10.68 11.69 11.28
C ASP A 67 10.10 10.27 11.44
N LEU A 68 10.60 9.29 10.66
CA LEU A 68 10.20 7.90 10.75
C LEU A 68 11.02 7.16 11.81
N ASP A 69 10.35 6.28 12.56
CA ASP A 69 10.99 5.38 13.52
C ASP A 69 11.33 4.02 12.90
N MET A 70 10.60 3.61 11.87
CA MET A 70 10.87 2.41 11.07
C MET A 70 10.06 2.37 9.77
N CYS A 71 10.38 1.41 8.91
CA CYS A 71 9.67 1.13 7.66
C CYS A 71 9.33 -0.36 7.55
N ILE A 72 8.16 -0.68 6.98
CA ILE A 72 7.77 -2.05 6.64
C ILE A 72 7.46 -2.10 5.15
N PHE A 73 8.21 -2.95 4.41
CA PHE A 73 7.95 -3.26 3.02
C PHE A 73 7.07 -4.50 2.92
N LEU A 74 5.99 -4.39 2.16
CA LEU A 74 4.90 -5.38 2.13
C LEU A 74 4.99 -6.32 0.92
N GLY A 75 6.20 -6.62 0.48
CA GLY A 75 6.48 -7.57 -0.58
C GLY A 75 6.58 -6.96 -1.97
N ASP A 76 6.88 -7.82 -2.94
CA ASP A 76 7.16 -7.48 -4.33
C ASP A 76 8.22 -6.37 -4.43
N LEU A 77 9.39 -6.64 -3.81
CA LEU A 77 10.55 -5.74 -3.92
C LEU A 77 11.09 -5.75 -5.35
N VAL A 78 11.03 -6.90 -6.00
CA VAL A 78 11.39 -7.14 -7.41
C VAL A 78 10.22 -7.74 -8.19
N ASN A 79 10.32 -7.76 -9.52
CA ASN A 79 9.30 -8.34 -10.40
C ASN A 79 9.84 -9.62 -11.09
N ASP A 80 9.88 -10.74 -10.37
CA ASP A 80 10.44 -12.04 -10.82
C ASP A 80 11.96 -12.01 -11.14
N ASN A 81 12.61 -10.87 -11.09
CA ASN A 81 14.03 -10.72 -11.34
C ASN A 81 14.83 -10.74 -10.03
N MET A 82 15.07 -11.94 -9.50
CA MET A 82 15.76 -12.14 -8.23
C MET A 82 17.21 -11.68 -8.23
N THR A 83 17.82 -11.42 -9.40
CA THR A 83 19.18 -10.84 -9.48
C THR A 83 19.24 -9.41 -8.94
N LEU A 84 18.10 -8.69 -8.91
CA LEU A 84 17.97 -7.35 -8.35
C LEU A 84 17.68 -7.33 -6.85
N LEU A 85 17.26 -8.45 -6.25
CA LEU A 85 16.91 -8.49 -4.82
C LEU A 85 18.05 -8.03 -3.90
N PRO A 86 19.32 -8.47 -4.09
CA PRO A 86 20.42 -7.98 -3.26
C PRO A 86 20.64 -6.47 -3.36
N GLU A 87 20.40 -5.88 -4.53
CA GLU A 87 20.50 -4.43 -4.72
C GLU A 87 19.34 -3.71 -4.04
N SER A 88 18.10 -4.19 -4.20
CA SER A 88 16.91 -3.65 -3.54
C SER A 88 17.07 -3.64 -2.02
N VAL A 89 17.48 -4.75 -1.44
CA VAL A 89 17.71 -4.86 0.01
C VAL A 89 18.84 -3.94 0.48
N ARG A 90 19.96 -3.85 -0.25
CA ARG A 90 21.03 -2.90 0.08
C ARG A 90 20.58 -1.45 0.10
N VAL A 91 19.69 -1.05 -0.84
CA VAL A 91 19.11 0.30 -0.85
C VAL A 91 18.20 0.49 0.37
N ILE A 92 17.38 -0.49 0.70
CA ILE A 92 16.49 -0.46 1.87
C ILE A 92 17.31 -0.38 3.17
N ASP A 93 18.36 -1.16 3.30
CA ASP A 93 19.24 -1.18 4.49
C ASP A 93 20.05 0.12 4.66
N SER A 94 20.18 0.92 3.58
CA SER A 94 20.80 2.25 3.66
C SER A 94 19.87 3.33 4.23
N LEU A 95 18.58 3.05 4.45
CA LEU A 95 17.65 4.00 5.05
C LEU A 95 18.03 4.27 6.52
N PRO A 96 17.77 5.50 7.02
CA PRO A 96 18.30 5.92 8.34
C PRO A 96 17.50 5.41 9.54
N TYR A 97 16.70 4.38 9.38
CA TYR A 97 15.89 3.72 10.41
C TYR A 97 15.72 2.23 10.08
N PRO A 98 15.40 1.40 11.09
CA PRO A 98 15.18 -0.02 10.86
C PRO A 98 14.09 -0.29 9.81
N CYS A 99 14.40 -1.21 8.89
CA CYS A 99 13.48 -1.65 7.86
C CYS A 99 13.18 -3.13 8.00
N PHE A 100 11.93 -3.50 7.83
CA PHE A 100 11.46 -4.87 7.83
C PHE A 100 10.71 -5.15 6.53
N MET A 101 10.66 -6.40 6.11
CA MET A 101 10.03 -6.76 4.85
C MET A 101 9.40 -8.14 4.89
N VAL A 102 8.34 -8.34 4.12
CA VAL A 102 7.73 -9.65 3.85
C VAL A 102 7.95 -10.00 2.38
N PRO A 103 8.10 -11.28 2.01
CA PRO A 103 8.20 -11.65 0.61
C PRO A 103 6.84 -11.57 -0.09
N GLY A 104 6.84 -11.07 -1.33
CA GLY A 104 5.69 -11.09 -2.22
C GLY A 104 5.71 -12.30 -3.16
N ASN A 105 4.73 -12.34 -4.08
CA ASN A 105 4.65 -13.42 -5.07
C ASN A 105 5.70 -13.28 -6.18
N HIS A 106 6.25 -12.10 -6.39
CA HIS A 106 7.33 -11.84 -7.34
C HIS A 106 8.74 -11.91 -6.70
N ASP A 107 8.85 -12.00 -5.37
CA ASP A 107 10.13 -12.12 -4.64
C ASP A 107 10.57 -13.57 -4.47
N ARG A 108 10.43 -14.40 -5.52
CA ARG A 108 10.72 -15.83 -5.45
C ARG A 108 11.57 -16.31 -6.62
N ASP A 109 12.43 -17.28 -6.35
CA ASP A 109 13.25 -17.92 -7.37
C ASP A 109 12.36 -18.68 -8.35
N VAL A 110 12.46 -18.31 -9.63
CA VAL A 110 11.70 -18.94 -10.73
C VAL A 110 12.65 -19.78 -11.57
N TYR A 111 12.52 -21.08 -11.47
CA TYR A 111 13.30 -22.00 -12.31
C TYR A 111 12.54 -22.25 -13.62
N ARG A 112 13.05 -21.69 -14.70
CA ARG A 112 12.58 -22.03 -16.06
C ARG A 112 13.39 -23.22 -16.56
N GLY A 113 12.78 -24.40 -16.65
CA GLY A 113 13.39 -25.54 -17.30
C GLY A 113 13.53 -25.32 -18.81
N PRO A 114 14.37 -26.10 -19.51
CA PRO A 114 14.62 -25.97 -20.96
C PRO A 114 13.41 -26.22 -21.84
N LYS A 115 12.33 -26.75 -21.29
CA LYS A 115 11.02 -26.88 -21.95
C LYS A 115 9.98 -26.19 -21.10
N SER A 116 9.06 -25.44 -21.71
CA SER A 116 7.98 -24.68 -21.05
C SER A 116 7.05 -25.51 -20.15
N SER A 117 7.16 -26.83 -20.17
CA SER A 117 6.39 -27.77 -19.37
C SER A 117 7.06 -28.23 -18.08
N SER A 118 8.33 -27.89 -17.84
CA SER A 118 9.05 -28.24 -16.59
C SER A 118 9.10 -27.07 -15.62
N TYR A 119 7.94 -26.71 -15.08
CA TYR A 119 7.83 -25.73 -14.03
C TYR A 119 8.26 -26.34 -12.69
N ARG A 120 9.17 -25.66 -11.99
CA ARG A 120 9.50 -26.00 -10.60
C ARG A 120 8.84 -25.00 -9.66
N PRO A 121 8.35 -25.45 -8.50
CA PRO A 121 7.81 -24.56 -7.48
C PRO A 121 8.75 -23.38 -7.21
N ARG A 122 8.21 -22.20 -7.07
CA ARG A 122 8.95 -21.03 -6.65
C ARG A 122 9.36 -21.19 -5.19
N ASP A 123 10.64 -21.08 -4.89
CA ASP A 123 11.16 -21.12 -3.54
C ASP A 123 11.65 -19.74 -3.07
N LEU A 124 12.11 -19.65 -1.84
CA LEU A 124 12.62 -18.42 -1.23
C LEU A 124 14.12 -18.51 -0.94
N SER A 125 14.87 -19.33 -1.67
CA SER A 125 16.30 -19.56 -1.40
C SER A 125 17.11 -18.26 -1.49
N THR A 126 16.91 -17.45 -2.53
CA THR A 126 17.58 -16.15 -2.66
C THR A 126 17.09 -15.16 -1.59
N TRP A 127 15.78 -15.12 -1.32
CA TRP A 127 15.23 -14.29 -0.24
C TRP A 127 15.88 -14.62 1.12
N CYS A 128 15.91 -15.90 1.50
CA CYS A 128 16.51 -16.33 2.77
C CYS A 128 17.99 -15.98 2.89
N LYS A 129 18.75 -16.03 1.78
CA LYS A 129 20.17 -15.63 1.76
C LYS A 129 20.37 -14.13 1.93
N VAL A 130 19.47 -13.31 1.37
CA VAL A 130 19.63 -11.86 1.29
C VAL A 130 18.97 -11.16 2.48
N VAL A 131 17.74 -11.56 2.84
CA VAL A 131 16.94 -10.94 3.92
C VAL A 131 17.18 -11.63 5.27
N GLY A 132 17.42 -12.94 5.29
CA GLY A 132 17.75 -13.71 6.48
C GLY A 132 16.56 -14.23 7.28
N TYR A 133 15.34 -13.84 6.96
CA TYR A 133 14.11 -14.33 7.59
C TYR A 133 12.95 -14.36 6.58
N VAL A 134 11.91 -15.13 6.90
CA VAL A 134 10.65 -15.19 6.13
C VAL A 134 9.50 -14.72 7.00
N ASP A 135 9.36 -15.30 8.19
CA ASP A 135 8.37 -14.91 9.19
C ASP A 135 9.11 -14.34 10.41
N THR A 136 8.62 -13.25 10.98
CA THR A 136 9.22 -12.62 12.18
C THR A 136 8.18 -11.87 12.99
N SER A 137 8.47 -11.66 14.28
CA SER A 137 7.65 -10.82 15.15
C SER A 137 8.49 -10.07 16.17
N PHE A 138 8.04 -8.87 16.52
CA PHE A 138 8.66 -8.02 17.54
C PHE A 138 7.62 -7.09 18.17
N VAL A 139 7.95 -6.52 19.32
CA VAL A 139 7.12 -5.50 19.99
C VAL A 139 7.89 -4.20 20.06
N ARG A 140 7.25 -3.09 19.67
CA ARG A 140 7.79 -1.74 19.79
C ARG A 140 6.69 -0.77 20.22
N SER A 141 6.95 0.06 21.21
CA SER A 141 5.98 1.05 21.76
C SER A 141 4.61 0.44 22.11
N ASN A 142 4.59 -0.78 22.68
CA ASN A 142 3.38 -1.51 23.05
C ASN A 142 2.50 -1.92 21.85
N VAL A 143 3.09 -1.97 20.65
CA VAL A 143 2.49 -2.50 19.43
C VAL A 143 3.29 -3.72 19.01
N ARG A 144 2.62 -4.85 18.77
CA ARG A 144 3.21 -6.05 18.19
C ARG A 144 3.14 -5.95 16.68
N PHE A 145 4.24 -6.23 16.03
CA PHE A 145 4.32 -6.42 14.59
C PHE A 145 4.63 -7.88 14.30
N ILE A 146 3.80 -8.50 13.49
CA ILE A 146 3.96 -9.87 12.99
C ILE A 146 4.04 -9.75 11.48
N LEU A 147 5.18 -10.12 10.91
CA LEU A 147 5.42 -10.10 9.49
C LEU A 147 5.46 -11.54 9.00
N MET A 148 4.56 -11.92 8.09
CA MET A 148 4.43 -13.30 7.65
C MET A 148 4.30 -13.42 6.13
N ASN A 149 5.01 -14.39 5.59
CA ASN A 149 4.79 -14.84 4.22
C ASN A 149 3.43 -15.55 4.11
N ASN A 150 2.52 -14.99 3.35
CA ASN A 150 1.24 -15.62 3.07
C ASN A 150 1.05 -16.05 1.61
N VAL A 151 2.12 -16.03 0.80
CA VAL A 151 2.06 -16.48 -0.59
C VAL A 151 2.32 -17.98 -0.66
N ARG A 152 1.34 -18.75 -1.09
CA ARG A 152 1.41 -20.19 -1.30
C ARG A 152 1.25 -20.49 -2.78
N HIS A 153 2.25 -21.11 -3.39
CA HIS A 153 2.16 -21.60 -4.76
C HIS A 153 1.59 -23.00 -4.79
N SER A 154 0.76 -23.28 -5.82
CA SER A 154 0.37 -24.64 -6.18
C SER A 154 1.37 -25.23 -7.16
N ASP A 155 1.41 -26.56 -7.23
CA ASP A 155 2.31 -27.28 -8.15
C ASP A 155 1.83 -27.21 -9.61
N SER A 156 0.69 -26.55 -9.88
CA SER A 156 -0.01 -26.62 -11.16
C SER A 156 0.33 -25.52 -12.17
N GLY A 157 1.05 -24.45 -11.79
CA GLY A 157 1.43 -23.39 -12.75
C GLY A 157 2.12 -22.16 -12.19
N MET A 158 2.74 -21.37 -13.07
CA MET A 158 3.52 -20.17 -12.73
C MET A 158 2.69 -19.06 -12.08
N THR A 159 1.43 -18.94 -12.47
CA THR A 159 0.51 -17.90 -11.99
C THR A 159 -0.37 -18.39 -10.84
N ASP A 160 -0.21 -19.68 -10.47
CA ASP A 160 -1.09 -20.33 -9.53
C ASP A 160 -0.56 -20.17 -8.09
N TYR A 161 -0.96 -19.11 -7.47
CA TYR A 161 -0.71 -18.86 -6.05
C TYR A 161 -1.98 -18.41 -5.35
N VAL A 162 -2.01 -18.60 -4.05
CA VAL A 162 -3.10 -18.17 -3.17
C VAL A 162 -2.53 -17.54 -1.91
N GLY A 163 -3.25 -16.60 -1.33
CA GLY A 163 -2.99 -16.14 0.02
C GLY A 163 -3.39 -17.21 1.03
N GLY A 164 -2.56 -17.44 2.07
CA GLY A 164 -2.87 -18.37 3.15
C GLY A 164 -1.65 -18.76 3.96
N PHE A 165 -1.87 -19.34 5.13
CA PHE A 165 -0.80 -19.86 5.99
C PHE A 165 -0.79 -21.40 5.98
N THR A 166 0.40 -21.98 6.15
CA THR A 166 0.57 -23.40 6.45
C THR A 166 0.16 -23.69 7.89
N GLU A 167 -0.08 -24.96 8.24
CA GLU A 167 -0.37 -25.33 9.64
C GLU A 167 0.79 -24.97 10.58
N THR A 168 2.03 -25.15 10.15
CA THR A 168 3.21 -24.72 10.92
C THR A 168 3.21 -23.22 11.19
N GLN A 169 2.86 -22.40 10.20
CA GLN A 169 2.76 -20.96 10.38
C GLN A 169 1.60 -20.57 11.31
N LYS A 170 0.47 -21.30 11.26
CA LYS A 170 -0.65 -21.07 12.18
C LYS A 170 -0.25 -21.40 13.62
N HIS A 171 0.41 -22.51 13.86
CA HIS A 171 0.94 -22.86 15.20
C HIS A 171 1.95 -21.81 15.71
N TRP A 172 2.82 -21.32 14.83
CA TRP A 172 3.73 -20.25 15.21
C TRP A 172 2.99 -18.94 15.51
N LEU A 173 2.01 -18.56 14.68
CA LEU A 173 1.19 -17.36 14.89
C LEU A 173 0.43 -17.44 16.22
N ASP A 174 -0.20 -18.57 16.51
CA ASP A 174 -0.87 -18.83 17.80
C ASP A 174 0.08 -18.64 18.97
N SER A 175 1.28 -19.24 18.92
CA SER A 175 2.30 -19.05 19.95
C SER A 175 2.68 -17.58 20.15
N VAL A 176 2.82 -16.81 19.05
CA VAL A 176 3.17 -15.39 19.11
C VAL A 176 2.01 -14.56 19.69
N LEU A 177 0.77 -14.84 19.29
CA LEU A 177 -0.40 -14.10 19.76
C LEU A 177 -0.64 -14.26 21.27
N ASN A 178 -0.27 -15.39 21.82
CA ASN A 178 -0.46 -15.71 23.25
C ASN A 178 0.68 -15.21 24.16
N VAL A 179 1.73 -14.54 23.63
CA VAL A 179 2.81 -13.98 24.44
C VAL A 179 2.56 -12.51 24.77
N GLY A 180 2.31 -12.18 26.03
CA GLY A 180 2.07 -10.81 26.48
C GLY A 180 0.76 -10.22 25.91
N ALA A 181 0.45 -8.97 26.27
CA ALA A 181 -0.77 -8.27 25.89
C ALA A 181 -0.46 -6.87 25.33
N PRO A 182 0.05 -6.75 24.11
CA PRO A 182 0.26 -5.44 23.49
C PRO A 182 -1.10 -4.76 23.22
N ALA A 183 -1.10 -3.43 23.19
CA ALA A 183 -2.32 -2.65 22.97
C ALA A 183 -2.86 -2.78 21.53
N LEU A 184 -2.02 -3.16 20.59
CA LEU A 184 -2.37 -3.42 19.19
C LEU A 184 -1.43 -4.49 18.62
N THR A 185 -1.96 -5.36 17.77
CA THR A 185 -1.17 -6.29 16.95
C THR A 185 -1.37 -5.95 15.47
N VAL A 186 -0.29 -5.69 14.76
CA VAL A 186 -0.25 -5.47 13.32
C VAL A 186 0.23 -6.76 12.65
N LEU A 187 -0.63 -7.38 11.83
CA LEU A 187 -0.26 -8.52 11.00
C LEU A 187 0.01 -7.99 9.57
N ALA A 188 1.28 -7.98 9.20
CA ALA A 188 1.75 -7.55 7.90
C ALA A 188 2.00 -8.77 6.99
N THR A 189 1.34 -8.79 5.85
CA THR A 189 1.45 -9.84 4.82
C THR A 189 1.54 -9.19 3.44
N HIS A 190 1.86 -9.97 2.40
CA HIS A 190 1.82 -9.44 1.05
C HIS A 190 0.40 -9.45 0.46
N ILE A 191 -0.22 -10.62 0.39
CA ILE A 191 -1.60 -10.76 -0.13
C ILE A 191 -2.58 -10.26 0.94
N PRO A 192 -3.63 -9.49 0.57
CA PRO A 192 -4.63 -9.00 1.49
C PRO A 192 -5.27 -10.12 2.33
N PHE A 193 -5.49 -9.83 3.61
CA PHE A 193 -6.12 -10.78 4.53
C PHE A 193 -7.52 -11.20 4.03
N SER A 194 -8.30 -10.26 3.52
CA SER A 194 -9.62 -10.50 2.91
C SER A 194 -9.58 -11.47 1.71
N GLN A 195 -8.43 -11.62 1.06
CA GLN A 195 -8.22 -12.52 -0.09
C GLN A 195 -7.59 -13.86 0.30
N MET A 196 -7.27 -14.08 1.58
CA MET A 196 -6.65 -15.32 2.04
C MET A 196 -7.65 -16.48 2.05
N LYS A 197 -7.20 -17.65 1.58
CA LYS A 197 -7.89 -18.93 1.86
C LYS A 197 -7.69 -19.33 3.31
N GLY A 198 -8.76 -19.78 3.96
CA GLY A 198 -8.72 -20.20 5.36
C GLY A 198 -8.55 -19.06 6.37
N ARG A 199 -8.90 -17.82 6.00
CA ARG A 199 -8.84 -16.65 6.90
C ARG A 199 -9.60 -16.87 8.21
N ASP A 200 -10.73 -17.58 8.18
CA ASP A 200 -11.54 -17.83 9.38
C ASP A 200 -10.77 -18.68 10.41
N SER A 201 -9.93 -19.62 9.95
CA SER A 201 -9.04 -20.38 10.84
C SER A 201 -7.94 -19.50 11.45
N VAL A 202 -7.53 -18.44 10.78
CA VAL A 202 -6.59 -17.43 11.33
C VAL A 202 -7.29 -16.52 12.33
N LEU A 203 -8.52 -16.08 12.04
CA LEU A 203 -9.33 -15.30 12.97
C LEU A 203 -9.60 -16.06 14.26
N ALA A 204 -9.84 -17.37 14.17
CA ALA A 204 -10.06 -18.23 15.34
C ALA A 204 -8.84 -18.35 16.28
N LEU A 205 -7.63 -18.04 15.80
CA LEU A 205 -6.41 -17.98 16.63
C LEU A 205 -6.27 -16.66 17.40
N VAL A 206 -6.99 -15.61 16.98
CA VAL A 206 -6.85 -14.27 17.59
C VAL A 206 -7.62 -14.24 18.91
N PRO A 207 -6.96 -14.04 20.07
CA PRO A 207 -7.66 -13.91 21.33
C PRO A 207 -8.66 -12.74 21.31
N GLU A 208 -9.83 -12.90 21.87
CA GLU A 208 -10.95 -11.95 21.82
C GLU A 208 -10.56 -10.51 22.24
N ALA A 209 -9.69 -10.41 23.24
CA ALA A 209 -9.20 -9.10 23.73
C ALA A 209 -8.13 -8.46 22.83
N THR A 210 -7.66 -9.13 21.76
CA THR A 210 -6.58 -8.64 20.92
C THR A 210 -7.12 -7.72 19.84
N ARG A 211 -6.65 -6.45 19.84
CA ARG A 211 -6.93 -5.52 18.75
C ARG A 211 -5.99 -5.82 17.60
N MET A 212 -6.53 -6.05 16.41
CA MET A 212 -5.78 -6.36 15.20
C MET A 212 -5.82 -5.20 14.21
N LEU A 213 -4.76 -5.07 13.42
CA LEU A 213 -4.71 -4.34 12.16
C LEU A 213 -4.01 -5.24 11.13
N TYR A 214 -4.68 -5.54 10.03
CA TYR A 214 -4.12 -6.28 8.90
C TYR A 214 -3.58 -5.31 7.86
N VAL A 215 -2.34 -5.51 7.41
CA VAL A 215 -1.67 -4.60 6.46
C VAL A 215 -1.08 -5.39 5.31
N SER A 216 -1.32 -4.97 4.07
CA SER A 216 -0.86 -5.69 2.88
C SER A 216 -0.60 -4.78 1.68
N GLY A 217 0.08 -5.32 0.65
CA GLY A 217 0.32 -4.72 -0.67
C GLY A 217 -0.43 -5.46 -1.78
N HIS A 218 0.30 -5.96 -2.78
CA HIS A 218 -0.11 -6.92 -3.81
C HIS A 218 -1.05 -6.39 -4.89
N THR A 219 -2.09 -5.68 -4.54
CA THR A 219 -3.21 -5.39 -5.46
C THR A 219 -2.97 -4.19 -6.38
N HIS A 220 -1.95 -3.39 -6.15
CA HIS A 220 -1.74 -2.08 -6.78
C HIS A 220 -2.98 -1.20 -6.72
N TYR A 221 -3.61 -1.23 -5.54
CA TYR A 221 -4.93 -0.69 -5.29
C TYR A 221 -5.05 -0.35 -3.82
N VAL A 222 -5.33 0.90 -3.50
CA VAL A 222 -5.49 1.32 -2.11
C VAL A 222 -6.90 1.01 -1.65
N SER A 223 -7.03 0.35 -0.51
CA SER A 223 -8.33 0.10 0.12
C SER A 223 -8.20 0.06 1.65
N ARG A 224 -9.24 0.52 2.31
CA ARG A 224 -9.40 0.41 3.76
C ARG A 224 -10.81 -0.07 4.07
N ASP A 225 -10.91 -1.10 4.90
CA ASP A 225 -12.16 -1.65 5.39
C ASP A 225 -12.10 -1.71 6.92
N GLU A 226 -13.05 -1.05 7.57
CA GLU A 226 -13.11 -1.00 9.04
C GLU A 226 -13.96 -2.14 9.62
N SER A 227 -14.73 -2.86 8.79
CA SER A 227 -15.49 -4.04 9.23
C SER A 227 -14.57 -5.21 9.56
N VAL A 228 -13.48 -5.35 8.81
CA VAL A 228 -12.27 -6.08 9.17
C VAL A 228 -11.15 -5.05 9.11
N PRO A 229 -10.48 -4.69 10.21
CA PRO A 229 -9.53 -3.59 10.22
C PRO A 229 -8.33 -3.89 9.31
N GLU A 230 -8.54 -3.72 8.01
CA GLU A 230 -7.60 -4.01 6.94
C GLU A 230 -7.18 -2.76 6.18
N LEU A 231 -5.88 -2.63 5.96
CA LEU A 231 -5.25 -1.60 5.16
C LEU A 231 -4.47 -2.25 4.01
N ILE A 232 -4.95 -2.08 2.79
CA ILE A 232 -4.21 -2.40 1.56
C ILE A 232 -3.53 -1.12 1.10
N VAL A 233 -2.19 -1.08 1.17
CA VAL A 233 -1.44 0.19 1.02
C VAL A 233 -1.25 0.64 -0.42
N GLY A 234 -1.57 -0.22 -1.40
CA GLY A 234 -1.27 0.03 -2.82
C GLY A 234 0.21 -0.19 -3.15
N ALA A 235 0.64 0.33 -4.30
CA ALA A 235 1.96 0.08 -4.83
C ALA A 235 2.77 1.37 -5.06
N THR A 236 4.05 1.36 -4.70
CA THR A 236 4.97 2.47 -4.99
C THR A 236 5.47 2.46 -6.44
N CYS A 237 5.40 1.33 -7.14
CA CYS A 237 5.55 1.26 -8.60
C CYS A 237 4.28 1.71 -9.35
N GLY A 238 3.14 1.90 -8.65
CA GLY A 238 1.84 2.17 -9.26
C GLY A 238 1.41 1.03 -10.18
N SER A 239 1.23 1.32 -11.49
CA SER A 239 0.96 0.29 -12.51
C SER A 239 2.26 -0.11 -13.21
N TRP A 240 3.15 -0.79 -12.47
CA TRP A 240 4.45 -1.34 -12.99
C TRP A 240 5.34 -0.32 -13.70
N TRP A 241 5.57 0.84 -13.09
CA TRP A 241 6.45 1.89 -13.64
C TRP A 241 6.08 2.31 -15.07
N ARG A 242 4.79 2.39 -15.38
CA ARG A 242 4.28 2.77 -16.71
C ARG A 242 3.62 4.13 -16.72
N GLY A 243 3.54 4.72 -17.90
CA GLY A 243 2.90 6.00 -18.17
C GLY A 243 3.86 7.06 -18.69
N VAL A 244 3.30 8.20 -19.04
CA VAL A 244 4.09 9.38 -19.45
C VAL A 244 5.04 9.75 -18.32
N LYS A 245 6.30 10.06 -18.70
CA LYS A 245 7.33 10.45 -17.74
C LYS A 245 7.14 11.90 -17.30
N ASP A 246 7.41 12.18 -16.04
CA ASP A 246 7.47 13.51 -15.47
C ASP A 246 8.78 14.24 -15.81
N GLY A 247 8.99 15.44 -15.23
CA GLY A 247 10.20 16.22 -15.44
C GLY A 247 11.49 15.56 -14.94
N ASP A 248 11.41 14.61 -14.03
CA ASP A 248 12.52 13.80 -13.53
C ASP A 248 12.73 12.52 -14.36
N GLY A 249 11.95 12.34 -15.43
CA GLY A 249 12.00 11.17 -16.30
C GLY A 249 11.41 9.91 -15.66
N ILE A 250 10.53 10.05 -14.64
CA ILE A 250 9.90 8.94 -13.91
C ILE A 250 8.47 8.77 -14.39
N PRO A 251 8.02 7.53 -14.71
CA PRO A 251 6.66 7.28 -15.15
C PRO A 251 5.60 7.72 -14.13
N TYR A 252 4.49 8.26 -14.60
CA TYR A 252 3.36 8.70 -13.75
C TYR A 252 2.76 7.54 -12.93
N ALA A 253 2.65 6.36 -13.53
CA ALA A 253 2.32 5.08 -12.89
C ALA A 253 1.11 5.15 -11.92
N LEU A 254 -0.04 5.66 -12.41
CA LEU A 254 -1.27 5.75 -11.63
C LEU A 254 -1.75 4.36 -11.20
N GLN A 255 -2.16 4.22 -9.95
CA GLN A 255 -2.78 3.00 -9.45
C GLN A 255 -4.19 2.80 -10.00
N SER A 256 -4.65 1.55 -10.02
CA SER A 256 -5.94 1.19 -10.61
C SER A 256 -7.17 1.75 -9.88
N CYS A 257 -7.03 2.17 -8.63
CA CYS A 257 -8.08 2.88 -7.85
C CYS A 257 -8.10 4.40 -8.10
N GLY A 258 -7.13 4.94 -8.84
CA GLY A 258 -7.00 6.37 -9.11
C GLY A 258 -6.15 7.13 -8.09
N SER A 259 -5.61 6.47 -7.06
CA SER A 259 -4.59 7.08 -6.21
C SER A 259 -3.27 7.17 -6.97
N PRO A 260 -2.52 8.27 -6.88
CA PRO A 260 -1.14 8.31 -7.30
C PRO A 260 -0.33 7.21 -6.59
N ARG A 261 0.79 6.76 -7.18
CA ARG A 261 1.73 5.88 -6.46
C ARG A 261 2.15 6.52 -5.13
N GLY A 262 2.23 5.69 -4.08
CA GLY A 262 2.45 6.23 -2.74
C GLY A 262 2.56 5.12 -1.70
N TYR A 263 2.62 5.55 -0.45
CA TYR A 263 2.71 4.69 0.72
C TYR A 263 1.96 5.33 1.91
N PHE A 264 1.68 4.54 2.93
CA PHE A 264 1.08 5.08 4.15
C PHE A 264 2.12 5.43 5.19
N ILE A 265 1.84 6.48 5.95
CA ILE A 265 2.44 6.76 7.25
C ILE A 265 1.41 6.39 8.31
N ALA A 266 1.78 5.51 9.21
CA ALA A 266 1.00 5.11 10.37
C ALA A 266 1.66 5.62 11.64
N ASP A 267 0.93 6.41 12.41
CA ASP A 267 1.32 6.93 13.73
C ASP A 267 0.68 6.07 14.81
N PHE A 268 1.42 5.11 15.36
CA PHE A 268 0.94 4.20 16.39
C PHE A 268 1.12 4.79 17.80
N HIS A 269 0.05 4.81 18.56
CA HIS A 269 0.03 5.25 19.96
C HIS A 269 0.20 4.07 20.91
N ARG A 270 0.80 4.30 22.07
CA ARG A 270 1.02 3.26 23.09
C ARG A 270 -0.27 2.61 23.64
N ASP A 271 -1.41 3.27 23.47
CA ASP A 271 -2.74 2.77 23.84
C ASP A 271 -3.43 1.94 22.73
N GLY A 272 -2.72 1.68 21.64
CA GLY A 272 -3.21 0.91 20.50
C GLY A 272 -4.07 1.69 19.52
N ARG A 273 -4.29 3.00 19.72
CA ARG A 273 -4.83 3.86 18.65
C ARG A 273 -3.77 4.07 17.58
N TYR A 274 -4.20 4.36 16.36
CA TYR A 274 -3.31 4.75 15.28
C TYR A 274 -3.98 5.79 14.39
N ASP A 275 -3.17 6.66 13.81
CA ASP A 275 -3.57 7.63 12.81
C ASP A 275 -2.86 7.31 11.50
N LEU A 276 -3.55 7.52 10.38
CA LEU A 276 -3.04 7.21 9.05
C LEU A 276 -2.96 8.46 8.19
N SER A 277 -1.98 8.51 7.30
CA SER A 277 -1.93 9.48 6.21
C SER A 277 -1.34 8.82 4.96
N TYR A 278 -1.91 9.14 3.80
CA TYR A 278 -1.37 8.68 2.53
C TYR A 278 -0.33 9.67 2.02
N LYS A 279 0.84 9.19 1.61
CA LYS A 279 1.90 10.00 1.03
C LYS A 279 2.11 9.64 -0.43
N CYS A 280 1.66 10.53 -1.31
CA CYS A 280 1.96 10.43 -2.74
C CYS A 280 3.46 10.65 -2.97
N VAL A 281 4.15 9.70 -3.60
CA VAL A 281 5.57 9.81 -3.91
C VAL A 281 5.83 10.99 -4.86
N GLY A 282 6.81 11.82 -4.52
CA GLY A 282 7.19 13.00 -5.30
C GLY A 282 6.24 14.20 -5.16
N ARG A 283 5.23 14.15 -4.27
CA ARG A 283 4.28 15.24 -4.05
C ARG A 283 4.30 15.74 -2.59
N PRO A 284 3.83 16.96 -2.31
CA PRO A 284 3.72 17.45 -0.94
C PRO A 284 2.87 16.53 -0.07
N ALA A 285 3.21 16.38 1.22
CA ALA A 285 2.44 15.56 2.16
C ALA A 285 0.99 16.06 2.38
N SER A 286 0.72 17.32 2.07
CA SER A 286 -0.61 17.91 2.12
C SER A 286 -1.51 17.48 0.94
N GLU A 287 -0.95 16.87 -0.11
CA GLU A 287 -1.71 16.41 -1.28
C GLU A 287 -2.23 15.00 -1.06
N GLN A 288 -3.39 14.88 -0.43
CA GLN A 288 -4.01 13.61 -0.06
C GLN A 288 -5.35 13.35 -0.75
N LEU A 289 -5.77 14.24 -1.63
CA LEU A 289 -7.01 14.10 -2.38
C LEU A 289 -6.99 14.94 -3.67
N SER A 290 -7.89 14.63 -4.59
CA SER A 290 -8.21 15.44 -5.76
C SER A 290 -9.69 15.77 -5.82
N ALA A 291 -10.06 16.81 -6.57
CA ALA A 291 -11.45 17.20 -6.82
C ALA A 291 -11.68 17.45 -8.32
N TRP A 292 -12.83 17.02 -8.79
CA TRP A 292 -13.24 17.05 -10.20
C TRP A 292 -14.66 17.56 -10.37
N ALA A 293 -14.91 18.31 -11.41
CA ALA A 293 -16.26 18.60 -11.87
C ALA A 293 -16.66 17.53 -12.91
N ILE A 294 -17.68 16.75 -12.60
CA ILE A 294 -18.15 15.68 -13.47
C ILE A 294 -19.52 16.07 -14.02
N PRO A 295 -19.66 16.27 -15.36
CA PRO A 295 -20.94 16.56 -15.99
C PRO A 295 -21.98 15.49 -15.65
N ASN A 296 -23.24 15.89 -15.55
CA ASN A 296 -24.34 14.93 -15.44
C ASN A 296 -24.67 14.32 -16.81
N ASP A 297 -24.95 13.02 -16.81
CA ASP A 297 -25.27 12.28 -18.05
C ASP A 297 -26.53 12.81 -18.76
N SER A 298 -27.48 13.31 -17.98
CA SER A 298 -28.78 13.80 -18.49
C SER A 298 -28.82 15.31 -18.79
N ASP A 299 -27.83 16.07 -18.30
CA ASP A 299 -27.78 17.53 -18.45
C ASP A 299 -26.33 18.00 -18.41
N THR A 300 -25.75 18.21 -19.58
CA THR A 300 -24.34 18.65 -19.72
C THR A 300 -24.09 20.09 -19.25
N CYS A 301 -25.14 20.88 -18.99
CA CYS A 301 -25.04 22.22 -18.39
C CYS A 301 -24.90 22.17 -16.87
N SER A 302 -25.01 20.98 -16.27
CA SER A 302 -24.91 20.78 -14.85
C SER A 302 -23.82 19.71 -14.53
N TYR A 303 -23.25 19.79 -13.30
CA TYR A 303 -22.21 18.88 -12.84
C TYR A 303 -22.35 18.57 -11.36
N ARG A 304 -21.70 17.50 -10.93
CA ARG A 304 -21.44 17.19 -9.52
C ARG A 304 -19.96 17.30 -9.23
N LEU A 305 -19.62 17.72 -8.02
CA LEU A 305 -18.24 17.68 -7.56
C LEU A 305 -17.91 16.25 -7.06
N CYS A 306 -16.86 15.71 -7.62
CA CYS A 306 -16.34 14.38 -7.29
C CYS A 306 -15.01 14.56 -6.54
N VAL A 307 -14.84 13.87 -5.42
CA VAL A 307 -13.62 13.89 -4.60
C VAL A 307 -13.05 12.49 -4.56
N ASN A 308 -11.78 12.37 -4.90
CA ASN A 308 -10.99 11.17 -4.70
C ASN A 308 -10.09 11.39 -3.47
N VAL A 309 -10.33 10.68 -2.37
CA VAL A 309 -9.52 10.76 -1.14
C VAL A 309 -8.52 9.61 -1.12
N PHE A 310 -7.27 9.90 -1.41
CA PHE A 310 -6.21 8.88 -1.48
C PHE A 310 -6.06 8.16 -0.13
N GLY A 311 -6.39 6.88 -0.09
CA GLY A 311 -6.38 6.10 1.15
C GLY A 311 -7.56 6.34 2.09
N GLY A 312 -8.65 6.96 1.62
CA GLY A 312 -9.88 7.08 2.41
C GLY A 312 -10.54 5.73 2.68
N SER A 313 -11.17 5.57 3.83
CA SER A 313 -11.96 4.39 4.21
C SER A 313 -13.37 4.44 3.62
N THR A 314 -13.99 3.28 3.43
CA THR A 314 -15.35 3.14 2.88
C THR A 314 -16.43 3.80 3.74
N ASP A 315 -16.21 3.99 5.03
CA ASP A 315 -17.09 4.65 6.01
C ASP A 315 -16.76 6.13 6.25
N GLY A 316 -15.79 6.68 5.49
CA GLY A 316 -15.36 8.07 5.60
C GLY A 316 -16.43 9.08 5.25
N ILE A 317 -16.40 10.22 5.93
CA ILE A 317 -17.32 11.34 5.70
C ILE A 317 -16.59 12.46 4.96
N VAL A 318 -17.10 12.84 3.79
CA VAL A 318 -16.57 13.93 2.97
C VAL A 318 -17.54 15.11 2.93
N ARG A 319 -17.01 16.30 3.15
CA ARG A 319 -17.74 17.57 2.92
C ARG A 319 -16.93 18.49 2.02
N VAL A 320 -17.61 19.09 1.04
CA VAL A 320 -17.02 20.06 0.12
C VAL A 320 -17.59 21.44 0.43
N ARG A 321 -16.72 22.43 0.60
CA ARG A 321 -17.10 23.85 0.67
C ARG A 321 -16.75 24.52 -0.65
N VAL A 322 -17.78 25.04 -1.32
CA VAL A 322 -17.62 25.82 -2.54
C VAL A 322 -17.54 27.31 -2.15
N PRO A 323 -16.46 28.04 -2.51
CA PRO A 323 -16.35 29.46 -2.21
C PRO A 323 -17.42 30.26 -2.95
N ARG A 324 -17.98 31.29 -2.31
CA ARG A 324 -18.85 32.26 -3.01
C ARG A 324 -17.98 33.17 -3.87
N ARG A 325 -18.46 33.53 -5.07
CA ARG A 325 -17.86 34.58 -5.89
C ARG A 325 -17.98 35.92 -5.16
N GLY A 326 -16.87 36.59 -4.92
CA GLY A 326 -16.79 37.91 -4.30
C GLY A 326 -16.69 37.91 -2.77
N ARG A 327 -15.62 38.53 -2.25
CA ARG A 327 -15.31 38.83 -0.84
C ARG A 327 -15.42 37.65 0.15
N GLY A 328 -14.36 36.98 0.47
CA GLY A 328 -14.01 36.28 1.71
C GLY A 328 -15.06 35.52 2.55
N VAL A 329 -16.28 35.39 2.05
CA VAL A 329 -17.43 34.84 2.76
C VAL A 329 -17.42 33.32 2.68
N CYS A 330 -17.58 32.71 3.83
CA CYS A 330 -17.70 31.26 4.01
C CYS A 330 -18.70 30.65 3.01
N GLY A 331 -18.20 29.86 2.05
CA GLY A 331 -19.04 29.21 1.04
C GLY A 331 -19.96 28.15 1.66
N LYS A 332 -21.01 27.78 0.91
CA LYS A 332 -21.94 26.73 1.32
C LYS A 332 -21.20 25.37 1.39
N SER A 333 -21.52 24.59 2.42
CA SER A 333 -20.96 23.25 2.65
C SER A 333 -21.95 22.19 2.14
N TYR A 334 -21.44 21.23 1.37
CA TYR A 334 -22.21 20.12 0.81
C TYR A 334 -21.66 18.81 1.33
N LEU A 335 -22.54 17.92 1.76
CA LEU A 335 -22.20 16.54 2.07
C LEU A 335 -21.97 15.79 0.75
N CYS A 336 -21.03 14.86 0.77
CA CYS A 336 -20.80 13.94 -0.33
C CYS A 336 -21.21 12.53 0.09
N GLU A 337 -21.74 11.77 -0.85
CA GLU A 337 -22.05 10.35 -0.72
C GLU A 337 -20.93 9.53 -1.38
N ARG A 338 -20.62 8.39 -0.79
CA ARG A 338 -19.69 7.44 -1.40
C ARG A 338 -20.27 6.94 -2.73
N SER A 339 -19.40 6.82 -3.72
CA SER A 339 -19.78 6.41 -5.06
C SER A 339 -18.95 5.21 -5.51
N ASN A 340 -19.60 4.17 -6.02
CA ASN A 340 -18.92 3.04 -6.65
C ASN A 340 -18.48 3.35 -8.09
N ALA A 341 -18.07 4.58 -8.36
CA ALA A 341 -17.59 5.00 -9.66
C ALA A 341 -16.13 4.66 -9.87
N THR A 342 -15.71 4.57 -11.11
CA THR A 342 -14.30 4.65 -11.49
C THR A 342 -13.76 6.03 -11.14
N ALA A 343 -12.55 6.10 -10.63
CA ALA A 343 -11.89 7.36 -10.31
C ALA A 343 -11.71 8.23 -11.57
N PRO A 344 -11.96 9.55 -11.51
CA PRO A 344 -11.79 10.44 -12.67
C PRO A 344 -10.37 10.42 -13.25
N GLU A 345 -9.36 10.22 -12.44
CA GLU A 345 -7.96 10.04 -12.87
C GLU A 345 -7.80 8.83 -13.79
N VAL A 346 -8.46 7.73 -13.47
CA VAL A 346 -8.46 6.50 -14.28
C VAL A 346 -9.18 6.74 -15.60
N GLU A 347 -10.34 7.42 -15.56
CA GLU A 347 -11.07 7.80 -16.78
C GLU A 347 -10.23 8.71 -17.70
N LYS A 348 -9.48 9.65 -17.12
CA LYS A 348 -8.55 10.50 -17.88
C LYS A 348 -7.46 9.68 -18.57
N VAL A 349 -6.85 8.71 -17.88
CA VAL A 349 -5.85 7.81 -18.46
C VAL A 349 -6.45 6.91 -19.53
N ILE A 350 -7.64 6.35 -19.32
CA ILE A 350 -8.32 5.52 -20.32
C ILE A 350 -8.60 6.33 -21.59
N ARG A 351 -9.11 7.56 -21.46
CA ARG A 351 -9.34 8.45 -22.61
C ARG A 351 -8.03 8.79 -23.34
N PHE A 352 -6.97 9.11 -22.59
CA PHE A 352 -5.64 9.32 -23.17
C PHE A 352 -5.17 8.08 -23.93
N ASN A 353 -5.24 6.90 -23.33
CA ASN A 353 -4.86 5.66 -24.00
C ASN A 353 -5.67 5.39 -25.29
N ALA A 354 -6.95 5.75 -25.29
CA ALA A 354 -7.81 5.58 -26.46
C ALA A 354 -7.42 6.55 -27.61
N SER A 355 -6.87 7.71 -27.30
CA SER A 355 -6.37 8.67 -28.32
C SER A 355 -5.06 8.25 -28.98
N LEU A 356 -4.31 7.30 -28.39
CA LEU A 356 -3.06 6.81 -28.95
C LEU A 356 -3.31 5.83 -30.11
N SER A 357 -2.55 6.00 -31.21
CA SER A 357 -2.60 5.07 -32.32
C SER A 357 -2.19 3.65 -31.90
N ARG A 358 -2.66 2.64 -32.64
CA ARG A 358 -2.27 1.23 -32.40
C ARG A 358 -0.77 1.03 -32.55
N GLU A 359 -0.15 1.72 -33.51
CA GLU A 359 1.29 1.67 -33.77
C GLU A 359 2.06 2.30 -32.60
N TYR A 360 1.65 3.50 -32.17
CA TYR A 360 2.28 4.17 -31.01
C TYR A 360 2.28 3.27 -29.78
N ARG A 361 1.13 2.67 -29.43
CA ARG A 361 1.03 1.74 -28.28
C ARG A 361 1.93 0.53 -28.42
N ARG A 362 2.16 0.03 -29.65
CA ARG A 362 3.04 -1.11 -29.91
C ARG A 362 4.52 -0.76 -29.70
N THR A 363 4.94 0.44 -30.09
CA THR A 363 6.33 0.90 -30.02
C THR A 363 6.70 1.54 -28.69
N HIS A 364 5.72 2.12 -27.97
CA HIS A 364 5.92 2.85 -26.72
C HIS A 364 5.15 2.17 -25.54
N ARG A 365 5.38 0.87 -25.38
CA ARG A 365 4.61 0.03 -24.41
C ARG A 365 4.67 0.52 -22.97
N THR A 366 5.74 1.19 -22.57
CA THR A 366 5.91 1.70 -21.20
C THR A 366 5.30 3.09 -20.99
N GLU A 367 4.90 3.79 -22.06
CA GLU A 367 4.36 5.15 -21.96
C GLU A 367 2.84 5.19 -21.73
N PHE A 368 2.15 4.07 -21.71
CA PHE A 368 0.74 4.02 -21.37
C PHE A 368 0.46 3.05 -20.22
N ILE A 369 -0.54 3.38 -19.40
CA ILE A 369 -0.96 2.57 -18.25
C ILE A 369 -2.18 1.76 -18.69
N PRO A 370 -2.14 0.40 -18.71
CA PRO A 370 -3.24 -0.44 -19.18
C PRO A 370 -4.37 -0.55 -18.11
N LEU A 371 -4.94 0.56 -17.72
CA LEU A 371 -6.02 0.61 -16.73
C LEU A 371 -7.35 0.19 -17.34
N ARG A 372 -8.20 -0.40 -16.49
CA ARG A 372 -9.58 -0.75 -16.79
C ARG A 372 -10.51 -0.02 -15.82
N ARG A 373 -11.75 0.26 -16.27
CA ARG A 373 -12.77 0.77 -15.38
C ARG A 373 -13.11 -0.24 -14.30
N LYS A 374 -12.99 0.19 -13.07
CA LYS A 374 -13.45 -0.57 -11.89
C LYS A 374 -13.83 0.40 -10.78
N PRO A 375 -14.77 0.02 -9.91
CA PRO A 375 -15.11 0.82 -8.75
C PRO A 375 -13.88 1.15 -7.91
N SER A 376 -13.80 2.40 -7.44
CA SER A 376 -12.79 2.83 -6.47
C SER A 376 -13.45 2.96 -5.08
N PRO A 377 -12.84 2.46 -4.00
CA PRO A 377 -13.45 2.46 -2.68
C PRO A 377 -13.46 3.83 -2.01
N HIS A 378 -12.72 4.79 -2.55
CA HIS A 378 -12.48 6.09 -1.93
C HIS A 378 -12.87 7.28 -2.83
N ILE A 379 -14.00 7.12 -3.53
CA ILE A 379 -14.62 8.16 -4.34
C ILE A 379 -15.93 8.64 -3.68
N TRP A 380 -16.10 9.96 -3.60
CA TRP A 380 -17.31 10.62 -3.12
C TRP A 380 -17.82 11.63 -4.14
N LYS A 381 -19.13 11.77 -4.23
CA LYS A 381 -19.79 12.78 -5.07
C LYS A 381 -20.72 13.63 -4.23
N THR A 382 -20.80 14.93 -4.53
CA THR A 382 -21.80 15.81 -3.86
C THR A 382 -23.21 15.32 -4.15
N THR A 383 -24.09 15.37 -3.13
CA THR A 383 -25.52 15.12 -3.29
C THR A 383 -26.19 16.21 -4.15
N ALA A 384 -25.68 17.45 -4.05
CA ALA A 384 -26.14 18.57 -4.83
C ALA A 384 -25.52 18.59 -6.23
N THR A 385 -26.33 19.01 -7.20
CA THR A 385 -25.94 19.36 -8.58
C THR A 385 -25.67 20.86 -8.65
N PHE A 386 -24.72 21.24 -9.47
CA PHE A 386 -24.29 22.62 -9.71
C PHE A 386 -24.53 22.97 -11.18
N SER A 387 -24.92 24.21 -11.43
CA SER A 387 -25.05 24.80 -12.78
C SER A 387 -24.15 26.03 -12.91
N GLY A 388 -23.79 26.36 -14.13
CA GLY A 388 -22.88 27.48 -14.42
C GLY A 388 -21.43 27.10 -14.32
N PRO A 389 -20.49 28.10 -14.28
CA PRO A 389 -19.08 27.84 -14.37
C PRO A 389 -18.55 27.13 -13.11
N GLU A 390 -17.66 26.17 -13.35
CA GLU A 390 -17.01 25.38 -12.31
C GLU A 390 -16.20 26.26 -11.36
N PRO A 391 -16.13 25.93 -10.06
CA PRO A 391 -15.26 26.64 -9.13
C PRO A 391 -13.79 26.31 -9.42
N ALA A 392 -12.92 27.33 -9.39
CA ALA A 392 -11.49 27.11 -9.59
C ALA A 392 -10.90 26.21 -8.50
N TYR A 393 -11.45 26.25 -7.29
CA TYR A 393 -11.04 25.43 -6.16
C TYR A 393 -12.20 25.15 -5.21
N VAL A 394 -12.03 24.13 -4.40
CA VAL A 394 -12.91 23.82 -3.26
C VAL A 394 -12.09 23.55 -2.02
N ASN A 395 -12.72 23.69 -0.84
CA ASN A 395 -12.14 23.23 0.42
C ASN A 395 -12.81 21.91 0.79
N VAL A 396 -12.02 20.85 0.89
CA VAL A 396 -12.50 19.51 1.24
C VAL A 396 -12.15 19.20 2.69
N ILE A 397 -13.11 18.63 3.40
CA ILE A 397 -12.95 18.08 4.74
C ILE A 397 -13.30 16.60 4.64
N TYR A 398 -12.35 15.76 4.98
CA TYR A 398 -12.53 14.31 5.13
C TYR A 398 -12.24 13.90 6.57
N ARG A 399 -12.98 12.93 7.07
CA ARG A 399 -12.69 12.26 8.33
C ARG A 399 -13.22 10.84 8.35
N ASP A 400 -12.47 9.96 8.96
CA ASP A 400 -12.88 8.64 9.46
C ASP A 400 -12.28 8.40 10.86
N ALA A 401 -12.25 7.15 11.31
CA ALA A 401 -11.69 6.78 12.62
C ALA A 401 -10.18 7.09 12.75
N HIS A 402 -9.41 7.01 11.65
CA HIS A 402 -7.95 7.04 11.64
C HIS A 402 -7.34 8.14 10.78
N MET A 403 -8.15 8.87 9.98
CA MET A 403 -7.65 9.89 9.06
C MET A 403 -8.50 11.16 9.11
N ARG A 404 -7.83 12.32 9.12
CA ARG A 404 -8.49 13.64 9.04
C ARG A 404 -7.74 14.51 8.04
N ILE A 405 -8.45 14.97 7.00
CA ILE A 405 -7.89 15.85 5.99
C ILE A 405 -8.70 17.14 5.93
N ARG A 406 -8.00 18.27 5.83
CA ARG A 406 -8.56 19.56 5.44
C ARG A 406 -7.66 20.15 4.38
N GLN A 407 -8.15 20.19 3.16
CA GLN A 407 -7.34 20.58 2.02
C GLN A 407 -8.13 21.51 1.10
N ARG A 408 -7.48 22.62 0.67
CA ARG A 408 -7.90 23.38 -0.48
C ARG A 408 -7.33 22.70 -1.73
N VAL A 409 -8.17 22.40 -2.70
CA VAL A 409 -7.78 21.70 -3.92
C VAL A 409 -8.40 22.36 -5.13
N ASN A 410 -7.63 22.49 -6.21
CA ASN A 410 -8.13 22.97 -7.49
C ASN A 410 -9.07 21.93 -8.09
N VAL A 411 -10.17 22.39 -8.69
CA VAL A 411 -11.10 21.52 -9.41
C VAL A 411 -10.52 21.26 -10.80
N GLN A 412 -10.53 20.01 -11.22
CA GLN A 412 -10.02 19.52 -12.50
C GLN A 412 -11.16 19.22 -13.46
#